data_ca9724dda416f6339461693b69ad427a
#
_entry.id   ca9724dda416f6339461693b69ad427a
#
_cell.length_a   1.000
_cell.length_b   1.000
_cell.length_c   1.000
_cell.angle_alpha   90.00
_cell.angle_beta   90.00
_cell.angle_gamma   90.00
#
_symmetry.space_group_name_H-M   'P 1'
#
loop_
_entity.id
_entity.type
_entity.pdbx_description
1 polymer ?
#
loop_
_entity_poly.entity_id
_entity_poly.type
_entity_poly.pdbx_seq_one_letter_code
_entity_poly.pdbx_strand_id
1 'polypeptide(L)'
;MFNQELKEFAVLNFANPPSHRRLAVVAAAVLTLIASQAQAQTAKPYFEFKKPALISIPGDLSLDSNGASAPLFNAPSSPYLMGFEGISQYDGASFTRNFIPPDTMGAVGASQYMETSNGSYAVFDKTTGARTALMSDVAFWATAGQTGANGDSRVMYNTAANRWVAVAFGNDVKDLQLAVSDTANALGSWKSTKFEGYGGLGFGATADYPTLAMDTRALYIGTNNFAPDTAGGSNSFRGTTLNVIPMSSLFNATAPTVTNMARFYTPYSNTSTTNADRGFAQQGVNSVTPGGSGTVVAASLFNEDNLVFKVNGVLPGSATSASLGAVTYIGQQAYTSPGAARQPSVAIAANRRVVSAGDERISSSVYEANGRIYMVQTVDPLNDTVDETRVHYTVLNAATMAILAEGDIGQAGYDYYQGSLAVNSFGEVVIGYNRSGLDPATGKISFMGQSFTTNASGQLVARSGELLLKESLTDDYHNGSLFGAAAVGRQRWGDYSQVSIDPSDEHKFYLIGEFAREYNNAAGGHPGGTGGSRWGTWVAVVDAAAVPVPEPTTWLMMVFGLGAVGAMARRRAALGTPA
;
A
#
# COMPACT_ATOMS: atom_id res chain seq x y z
N MET A 1 -1.36 17.13 35.55
CA MET A 1 -0.34 17.16 36.62
C MET A 1 0.99 17.73 36.13
N PHE A 2 1.45 17.41 34.94
CA PHE A 2 2.74 17.88 34.40
C PHE A 2 2.85 19.40 34.17
N ASN A 3 1.77 20.07 33.86
CA ASN A 3 1.75 21.53 33.60
C ASN A 3 1.71 22.40 34.87
N GLN A 4 1.51 21.82 36.04
CA GLN A 4 1.48 22.55 37.30
C GLN A 4 2.87 22.58 37.96
N GLU A 5 3.62 21.50 37.88
CA GLU A 5 4.98 21.46 38.43
C GLU A 5 5.99 22.33 37.67
N LEU A 6 5.83 22.49 36.34
CA LEU A 6 6.66 23.41 35.56
C LEU A 6 6.40 24.88 35.87
N LYS A 7 5.19 25.24 36.33
CA LYS A 7 4.88 26.63 36.74
C LYS A 7 5.43 26.99 38.13
N GLU A 8 5.53 26.03 39.03
CA GLU A 8 6.16 26.27 40.35
C GLU A 8 7.68 26.37 40.26
N PHE A 9 8.33 25.70 39.30
CA PHE A 9 9.78 25.80 39.07
C PHE A 9 10.21 27.16 38.47
N ALA A 10 9.31 27.84 37.77
CA ALA A 10 9.58 29.15 37.14
C ALA A 10 9.42 30.35 38.10
N VAL A 11 8.94 30.15 39.31
CA VAL A 11 8.70 31.24 40.31
C VAL A 11 9.81 31.29 41.38
N LEU A 12 10.74 30.36 41.42
CA LEU A 12 11.83 30.33 42.38
C LEU A 12 13.07 31.09 41.88
N ASN A 13 13.09 32.42 42.18
CA ASN A 13 14.26 33.25 42.43
C ASN A 13 15.18 33.69 41.28
N PHE A 14 14.90 34.83 40.74
CA PHE A 14 15.92 35.73 40.16
C PHE A 14 16.36 36.81 41.17
N ALA A 15 16.88 36.41 42.31
CA ALA A 15 17.43 37.34 43.28
C ALA A 15 18.94 37.24 43.52
N ASN A 16 19.63 36.20 42.99
CA ASN A 16 21.09 36.11 43.00
C ASN A 16 21.60 35.26 41.84
N PRO A 17 22.66 35.67 41.12
CA PRO A 17 23.20 34.89 40.02
C PRO A 17 23.81 33.57 40.58
N PRO A 18 23.41 32.40 40.03
CA PRO A 18 23.97 31.13 40.47
C PRO A 18 25.44 30.98 40.02
N SER A 19 26.29 30.50 40.88
CA SER A 19 27.67 30.16 40.54
C SER A 19 27.71 29.09 39.44
N HIS A 20 28.71 29.11 38.58
CA HIS A 20 28.90 28.20 37.43
C HIS A 20 28.76 26.70 37.76
N ARG A 21 29.04 26.31 39.02
CA ARG A 21 28.85 24.92 39.48
C ARG A 21 27.37 24.50 39.61
N ARG A 22 26.46 25.44 39.95
CA ARG A 22 25.03 25.11 40.06
C ARG A 22 24.35 25.00 38.70
N LEU A 23 24.79 25.78 37.74
CA LEU A 23 24.33 25.68 36.34
C LEU A 23 24.74 24.34 35.71
N ALA A 24 25.95 23.85 36.00
CA ALA A 24 26.40 22.56 35.50
C ALA A 24 25.60 21.37 36.10
N VAL A 25 25.21 21.46 37.37
CA VAL A 25 24.41 20.42 38.03
C VAL A 25 22.97 20.40 37.49
N VAL A 26 22.37 21.57 37.25
CA VAL A 26 21.03 21.66 36.66
C VAL A 26 21.04 21.19 35.20
N ALA A 27 22.06 21.57 34.41
CA ALA A 27 22.21 21.08 33.05
C ALA A 27 22.45 19.56 32.98
N ALA A 28 23.24 19.01 33.92
CA ALA A 28 23.46 17.57 34.01
C ALA A 28 22.16 16.84 34.43
N ALA A 29 21.38 17.39 35.36
CA ALA A 29 20.12 16.81 35.79
C ALA A 29 19.04 16.84 34.65
N VAL A 30 18.99 17.92 33.87
CA VAL A 30 18.09 18.03 32.71
C VAL A 30 18.52 17.05 31.60
N LEU A 31 19.84 16.96 31.31
CA LEU A 31 20.36 15.99 30.35
C LEU A 31 20.14 14.54 30.82
N THR A 32 20.24 14.26 32.11
CA THR A 32 19.95 12.91 32.64
C THR A 32 18.46 12.60 32.61
N LEU A 33 17.57 13.60 32.82
CA LEU A 33 16.12 13.41 32.64
C LEU A 33 15.74 13.18 31.16
N ILE A 34 16.36 13.91 30.25
CA ILE A 34 16.14 13.73 28.80
C ILE A 34 16.69 12.37 28.36
N ALA A 35 17.86 11.96 28.87
CA ALA A 35 18.44 10.65 28.56
C ALA A 35 17.64 9.49 29.20
N SER A 36 17.02 9.69 30.37
CA SER A 36 16.19 8.65 31.01
C SER A 36 14.79 8.55 30.39
N GLN A 37 14.30 9.60 29.73
CA GLN A 37 13.05 9.52 28.95
C GLN A 37 13.26 8.87 27.57
N ALA A 38 14.47 8.90 27.02
CA ALA A 38 14.78 8.20 25.77
C ALA A 38 14.93 6.67 25.95
N GLN A 39 14.91 6.14 27.16
CA GLN A 39 15.09 4.71 27.43
C GLN A 39 13.81 3.91 27.76
N ALA A 40 12.65 4.55 27.74
CA ALA A 40 11.37 3.89 27.95
C ALA A 40 10.45 4.08 26.75
N GLN A 41 10.92 3.74 25.54
CA GLN A 41 10.00 3.53 24.44
C GLN A 41 9.26 2.22 24.67
N THR A 42 8.05 2.37 25.20
CA THR A 42 7.06 1.29 25.19
C THR A 42 6.64 1.04 23.74
N ALA A 43 6.33 -0.21 23.41
CA ALA A 43 5.73 -0.57 22.13
C ALA A 43 4.62 0.44 21.76
N LYS A 44 4.63 0.87 20.51
CA LYS A 44 3.64 1.82 19.99
C LYS A 44 2.23 1.35 20.32
N PRO A 45 1.40 2.19 20.91
CA PRO A 45 -0.01 1.84 21.13
C PRO A 45 -0.85 1.81 19.84
N TYR A 46 -0.25 2.12 18.67
CA TYR A 46 -0.95 2.32 17.40
C TYR A 46 -1.22 1.05 16.63
N PHE A 47 -0.41 0.03 16.81
CA PHE A 47 -0.74 -1.23 16.17
C PHE A 47 -2.01 -1.76 16.82
N GLU A 48 -3.11 -1.66 16.08
CA GLU A 48 -4.29 -2.43 16.41
C GLU A 48 -3.92 -3.90 16.21
N PHE A 49 -3.22 -4.47 17.21
CA PHE A 49 -2.82 -5.88 17.22
C PHE A 49 -4.02 -6.82 17.32
N LYS A 50 -5.17 -6.34 16.90
CA LYS A 50 -6.37 -7.16 16.71
C LYS A 50 -6.45 -7.51 15.24
N LYS A 51 -6.50 -8.79 14.95
CA LYS A 51 -6.82 -9.26 13.62
C LYS A 51 -8.09 -8.55 13.15
N PRO A 52 -8.04 -7.74 12.08
CA PRO A 52 -9.26 -7.24 11.48
C PRO A 52 -10.01 -8.43 10.89
N ALA A 53 -11.19 -8.70 11.38
CA ALA A 53 -12.02 -9.74 10.79
C ALA A 53 -12.52 -9.29 9.42
N LEU A 54 -12.38 -10.14 8.41
CA LEU A 54 -13.18 -10.01 7.20
C LEU A 54 -14.65 -10.13 7.59
N ILE A 55 -15.43 -9.13 7.21
CA ILE A 55 -16.85 -9.12 7.51
C ILE A 55 -17.59 -9.61 6.29
N SER A 56 -18.20 -10.80 6.39
CA SER A 56 -19.14 -11.28 5.40
C SER A 56 -20.51 -10.64 5.65
N ILE A 57 -21.10 -10.07 4.62
CA ILE A 57 -22.43 -9.47 4.67
C ILE A 57 -23.41 -10.40 3.94
N PRO A 58 -24.19 -11.21 4.65
CA PRO A 58 -25.15 -12.08 4.00
C PRO A 58 -26.33 -11.26 3.43
N GLY A 59 -26.66 -11.49 2.17
CA GLY A 59 -27.95 -11.13 1.58
C GLY A 59 -28.27 -9.64 1.45
N ASP A 60 -27.30 -8.76 1.62
CA ASP A 60 -27.51 -7.31 1.68
C ASP A 60 -27.55 -6.62 0.30
N LEU A 61 -27.01 -7.25 -0.73
CA LEU A 61 -26.87 -6.65 -2.05
C LEU A 61 -27.90 -7.22 -3.02
N SER A 62 -28.59 -6.33 -3.71
CA SER A 62 -29.26 -6.69 -4.96
C SER A 62 -28.17 -6.99 -6.00
N LEU A 63 -28.39 -8.02 -6.80
CA LEU A 63 -27.49 -8.31 -7.92
C LEU A 63 -27.45 -7.09 -8.87
N ASP A 64 -26.26 -6.66 -9.21
CA ASP A 64 -26.09 -5.62 -10.21
C ASP A 64 -26.38 -6.20 -11.60
N SER A 65 -27.46 -5.75 -12.21
CA SER A 65 -27.78 -6.10 -13.60
C SER A 65 -27.00 -5.23 -14.60
N ASN A 66 -26.36 -4.15 -14.11
CA ASN A 66 -25.54 -3.28 -14.91
C ASN A 66 -24.09 -3.77 -14.84
N GLY A 67 -23.64 -4.45 -15.85
CA GLY A 67 -22.24 -4.88 -15.98
C GLY A 67 -21.26 -3.72 -15.76
N ALA A 68 -19.98 -4.07 -15.67
CA ALA A 68 -18.90 -3.11 -15.53
C ALA A 68 -19.03 -1.96 -16.56
N SER A 69 -18.70 -0.76 -16.14
CA SER A 69 -18.66 0.41 -17.04
C SER A 69 -17.76 0.11 -18.24
N ALA A 70 -18.11 0.66 -19.40
CA ALA A 70 -17.24 0.54 -20.57
C ALA A 70 -15.85 1.08 -20.26
N PRO A 71 -14.79 0.43 -20.77
CA PRO A 71 -13.42 0.92 -20.59
C PRO A 71 -13.26 2.36 -21.08
N LEU A 72 -12.53 3.16 -20.32
CA LEU A 72 -12.21 4.53 -20.67
C LEU A 72 -10.84 4.58 -21.37
N PHE A 73 -10.81 5.16 -22.58
CA PHE A 73 -9.57 5.43 -23.30
C PHE A 73 -9.37 6.94 -23.40
N ASN A 74 -8.19 7.41 -22.99
CA ASN A 74 -7.84 8.83 -23.05
C ASN A 74 -7.05 9.17 -24.32
N ALA A 75 -6.87 10.47 -24.56
CA ALA A 75 -6.09 10.93 -25.70
C ALA A 75 -4.64 10.41 -25.62
N PRO A 76 -4.00 10.09 -26.75
CA PRO A 76 -2.63 9.57 -26.78
C PRO A 76 -1.57 10.46 -26.13
N SER A 77 -1.86 11.74 -25.95
CA SER A 77 -0.98 12.72 -25.30
C SER A 77 -1.15 12.76 -23.77
N SER A 78 -2.09 12.01 -23.21
CA SER A 78 -2.29 11.91 -21.76
C SER A 78 -1.41 10.80 -21.19
N PRO A 79 -0.69 11.03 -20.07
CA PRO A 79 -0.05 9.95 -19.35
C PRO A 79 -1.03 8.87 -18.88
N TYR A 80 -2.26 9.21 -18.57
CA TYR A 80 -3.34 8.28 -18.26
C TYR A 80 -3.95 7.77 -19.59
N LEU A 81 -3.59 6.55 -19.97
CA LEU A 81 -3.95 5.98 -21.28
C LEU A 81 -5.33 5.35 -21.29
N MET A 82 -5.63 4.56 -20.26
CA MET A 82 -6.84 3.73 -20.21
C MET A 82 -7.23 3.46 -18.77
N GLY A 83 -8.53 3.30 -18.50
CA GLY A 83 -9.04 2.79 -17.25
C GLY A 83 -10.28 1.93 -17.45
N PHE A 84 -10.46 0.96 -16.59
CA PHE A 84 -11.61 0.06 -16.58
C PHE A 84 -11.99 -0.36 -15.17
N GLU A 85 -13.25 -0.67 -15.00
CA GLU A 85 -13.78 -1.15 -13.73
C GLU A 85 -13.36 -2.60 -13.47
N GLY A 86 -12.82 -2.84 -12.29
CA GLY A 86 -12.41 -4.15 -11.84
C GLY A 86 -13.54 -4.90 -11.14
N ILE A 87 -13.21 -5.53 -10.00
CA ILE A 87 -14.16 -6.24 -9.15
C ILE A 87 -14.95 -5.23 -8.30
N SER A 88 -16.19 -5.56 -8.02
CA SER A 88 -17.04 -4.80 -7.09
C SER A 88 -17.59 -5.69 -5.98
N GLN A 89 -18.07 -5.07 -4.93
CA GLN A 89 -18.74 -5.78 -3.84
C GLN A 89 -19.98 -6.56 -4.33
N TYR A 90 -20.63 -6.09 -5.41
CA TYR A 90 -21.75 -6.79 -6.05
C TYR A 90 -21.31 -8.10 -6.73
N ASP A 91 -20.13 -8.11 -7.34
CA ASP A 91 -19.56 -9.34 -7.91
C ASP A 91 -19.38 -10.41 -6.82
N GLY A 92 -18.82 -10.02 -5.66
CA GLY A 92 -18.69 -10.90 -4.51
C GLY A 92 -20.04 -11.41 -3.98
N ALA A 93 -21.07 -10.56 -3.98
CA ALA A 93 -22.43 -10.93 -3.58
C ALA A 93 -23.01 -12.03 -4.48
N SER A 94 -22.73 -12.02 -5.79
CA SER A 94 -23.18 -13.06 -6.72
C SER A 94 -22.67 -14.46 -6.37
N PHE A 95 -21.55 -14.54 -5.63
CA PHE A 95 -20.94 -15.78 -5.14
C PHE A 95 -21.23 -16.04 -3.66
N THR A 96 -22.05 -15.23 -3.00
CA THR A 96 -22.19 -15.22 -1.53
C THR A 96 -20.86 -14.99 -0.80
N ARG A 97 -19.94 -14.29 -1.45
CA ARG A 97 -18.58 -13.93 -0.99
C ARG A 97 -18.43 -12.41 -0.92
N ASN A 98 -19.28 -11.78 -0.16
CA ASN A 98 -19.41 -10.34 -0.01
C ASN A 98 -18.63 -9.89 1.24
N PHE A 99 -17.43 -9.36 1.05
CA PHE A 99 -16.54 -8.99 2.15
C PHE A 99 -16.27 -7.48 2.18
N ILE A 100 -15.88 -7.02 3.35
CA ILE A 100 -15.33 -5.72 3.64
C ILE A 100 -14.13 -5.94 4.57
N PRO A 101 -12.98 -5.38 4.26
CA PRO A 101 -12.63 -4.56 3.09
C PRO A 101 -12.38 -5.40 1.84
N PRO A 102 -12.22 -4.76 0.65
CA PRO A 102 -11.88 -5.46 -0.59
C PRO A 102 -10.46 -6.02 -0.61
N ASP A 103 -9.49 -5.31 -0.04
CA ASP A 103 -8.07 -5.63 -0.03
C ASP A 103 -7.60 -6.03 -1.43
N THR A 104 -7.65 -5.05 -2.33
CA THR A 104 -7.47 -5.30 -3.76
C THR A 104 -6.01 -5.40 -4.16
N MET A 105 -5.72 -6.39 -5.01
CA MET A 105 -4.40 -6.57 -5.64
C MET A 105 -4.57 -6.89 -7.10
N GLY A 106 -3.57 -6.56 -7.90
CA GLY A 106 -3.58 -6.91 -9.30
C GLY A 106 -2.19 -6.90 -9.92
N ALA A 107 -2.02 -7.66 -10.98
CA ALA A 107 -0.78 -7.73 -11.71
C ALA A 107 -1.05 -7.81 -13.23
N VAL A 108 -0.16 -7.21 -14.02
CA VAL A 108 -0.17 -7.30 -15.47
C VAL A 108 0.80 -8.36 -15.95
N GLY A 109 0.32 -9.21 -16.85
CA GLY A 109 1.12 -10.22 -17.55
C GLY A 109 1.32 -9.89 -19.01
N ALA A 110 1.70 -10.90 -19.80
CA ALA A 110 1.99 -10.73 -21.22
C ALA A 110 0.80 -10.21 -22.04
N SER A 111 -0.41 -10.71 -21.77
CA SER A 111 -1.64 -10.34 -22.50
C SER A 111 -2.85 -10.09 -21.61
N GLN A 112 -2.73 -10.32 -20.33
CA GLN A 112 -3.83 -10.28 -19.39
C GLN A 112 -3.46 -9.42 -18.18
N TYR A 113 -4.48 -8.84 -17.56
CA TYR A 113 -4.43 -8.29 -16.21
C TYR A 113 -5.24 -9.21 -15.30
N MET A 114 -4.68 -9.60 -14.16
CA MET A 114 -5.35 -10.42 -13.16
C MET A 114 -5.54 -9.60 -11.90
N GLU A 115 -6.77 -9.52 -11.43
CA GLU A 115 -7.16 -8.87 -10.19
C GLU A 115 -7.61 -9.90 -9.17
N THR A 116 -7.29 -9.63 -7.92
CA THR A 116 -7.83 -10.34 -6.76
C THR A 116 -8.41 -9.36 -5.75
N SER A 117 -9.50 -9.72 -5.14
CA SER A 117 -10.05 -9.05 -3.97
C SER A 117 -10.57 -10.10 -2.99
N ASN A 118 -10.91 -9.66 -1.78
CA ASN A 118 -11.53 -10.56 -0.82
C ASN A 118 -12.82 -11.16 -1.41
N GLY A 119 -12.78 -12.47 -1.61
CA GLY A 119 -13.88 -13.26 -2.13
C GLY A 119 -13.93 -13.45 -3.65
N SER A 120 -13.13 -12.74 -4.45
CA SER A 120 -13.25 -12.78 -5.91
C SER A 120 -11.92 -12.63 -6.64
N TYR A 121 -11.86 -13.22 -7.83
CA TYR A 121 -10.78 -13.13 -8.81
C TYR A 121 -11.35 -12.75 -10.17
N ALA A 122 -10.70 -11.84 -10.88
CA ALA A 122 -11.06 -11.48 -12.24
C ALA A 122 -9.86 -11.45 -13.16
N VAL A 123 -10.09 -11.73 -14.44
CA VAL A 123 -9.07 -11.64 -15.49
C VAL A 123 -9.61 -10.77 -16.61
N PHE A 124 -8.75 -9.88 -17.10
CA PHE A 124 -9.07 -8.91 -18.13
C PHE A 124 -8.10 -9.05 -19.30
N ASP A 125 -8.56 -8.78 -20.49
CA ASP A 125 -7.68 -8.50 -21.61
C ASP A 125 -6.97 -7.16 -21.37
N LYS A 126 -5.64 -7.17 -21.30
CA LYS A 126 -4.91 -5.97 -20.90
C LYS A 126 -4.96 -4.84 -21.91
N THR A 127 -5.23 -5.14 -23.20
CA THR A 127 -5.25 -4.14 -24.25
C THR A 127 -6.58 -3.40 -24.32
N THR A 128 -7.66 -4.12 -24.05
CA THR A 128 -9.01 -3.58 -24.17
C THR A 128 -9.66 -3.25 -22.82
N GLY A 129 -9.13 -3.76 -21.72
CA GLY A 129 -9.76 -3.67 -20.40
C GLY A 129 -11.01 -4.55 -20.25
N ALA A 130 -11.33 -5.36 -21.26
CA ALA A 130 -12.51 -6.23 -21.21
C ALA A 130 -12.32 -7.37 -20.21
N ARG A 131 -13.27 -7.54 -19.28
CA ARG A 131 -13.28 -8.65 -18.31
C ARG A 131 -13.59 -9.95 -19.04
N THR A 132 -12.62 -10.87 -19.05
CA THR A 132 -12.72 -12.18 -19.71
C THR A 132 -13.16 -13.29 -18.77
N ALA A 133 -12.95 -13.12 -17.46
CA ALA A 133 -13.42 -14.04 -16.44
C ALA A 133 -13.66 -13.32 -15.11
N LEU A 134 -14.62 -13.86 -14.36
CA LEU A 134 -14.89 -13.52 -12.98
C LEU A 134 -15.24 -14.81 -12.24
N MET A 135 -14.65 -15.04 -11.09
CA MET A 135 -14.88 -16.23 -10.29
C MET A 135 -14.71 -15.93 -8.80
N SER A 136 -15.34 -16.75 -7.95
CA SER A 136 -15.06 -16.65 -6.51
C SER A 136 -13.62 -17.09 -6.20
N ASP A 137 -13.06 -16.60 -5.10
CA ASP A 137 -11.78 -17.07 -4.58
C ASP A 137 -11.76 -18.59 -4.37
N VAL A 138 -12.84 -19.16 -3.81
CA VAL A 138 -12.98 -20.61 -3.64
C VAL A 138 -12.91 -21.34 -4.98
N ALA A 139 -13.59 -20.83 -6.02
CA ALA A 139 -13.54 -21.43 -7.36
C ALA A 139 -12.15 -21.35 -7.97
N PHE A 140 -11.45 -20.21 -7.85
CA PHE A 140 -10.08 -20.08 -8.31
C PHE A 140 -9.15 -21.10 -7.66
N TRP A 141 -9.16 -21.17 -6.32
CA TRP A 141 -8.29 -22.09 -5.59
C TRP A 141 -8.62 -23.57 -5.85
N ALA A 142 -9.89 -23.88 -6.14
CA ALA A 142 -10.28 -25.23 -6.56
C ALA A 142 -9.62 -25.62 -7.90
N THR A 143 -9.46 -24.69 -8.86
CA THR A 143 -8.75 -24.96 -10.12
C THR A 143 -7.27 -25.26 -9.89
N ALA A 144 -6.70 -24.73 -8.81
CA ALA A 144 -5.33 -25.01 -8.40
C ALA A 144 -5.18 -26.23 -7.49
N GLY A 145 -6.27 -26.96 -7.22
CA GLY A 145 -6.28 -28.18 -6.40
C GLY A 145 -6.39 -27.96 -4.89
N GLN A 146 -6.81 -26.77 -4.44
CA GLN A 146 -7.05 -26.47 -3.03
C GLN A 146 -8.54 -26.42 -2.70
N THR A 147 -8.85 -26.59 -1.42
CA THR A 147 -10.22 -26.47 -0.92
C THR A 147 -10.34 -25.24 -0.03
N GLY A 148 -11.29 -24.38 -0.39
CA GLY A 148 -11.59 -23.16 0.35
C GLY A 148 -10.57 -22.03 0.15
N ALA A 149 -10.96 -20.85 0.54
CA ALA A 149 -10.16 -19.63 0.59
C ALA A 149 -10.80 -18.68 1.61
N ASN A 150 -9.99 -17.76 2.14
CA ASN A 150 -10.46 -16.81 3.17
C ASN A 150 -9.85 -15.40 3.00
N GLY A 151 -9.66 -14.97 1.76
CA GLY A 151 -9.23 -13.62 1.44
C GLY A 151 -7.73 -13.36 1.57
N ASP A 152 -7.37 -12.10 1.70
CA ASP A 152 -6.01 -11.55 1.76
C ASP A 152 -5.12 -12.07 0.62
N SER A 153 -5.68 -12.08 -0.57
CA SER A 153 -5.00 -12.61 -1.75
C SER A 153 -3.97 -11.63 -2.29
N ARG A 154 -2.82 -12.18 -2.73
CA ARG A 154 -1.80 -11.43 -3.48
C ARG A 154 -1.55 -12.12 -4.79
N VAL A 155 -1.30 -11.35 -5.84
CA VAL A 155 -0.93 -11.88 -7.16
C VAL A 155 0.23 -11.10 -7.74
N MET A 156 1.13 -11.81 -8.40
CA MET A 156 2.25 -11.25 -9.15
C MET A 156 2.49 -12.02 -10.44
N TYR A 157 3.10 -11.37 -11.41
CA TYR A 157 3.58 -11.99 -12.64
C TYR A 157 5.09 -12.05 -12.65
N ASN A 158 5.66 -13.25 -12.76
CA ASN A 158 7.09 -13.43 -12.93
C ASN A 158 7.44 -13.39 -14.40
N THR A 159 8.03 -12.29 -14.84
CA THR A 159 8.40 -12.05 -16.23
C THR A 159 9.43 -13.05 -16.75
N ALA A 160 10.41 -13.43 -15.93
CA ALA A 160 11.46 -14.36 -16.33
C ALA A 160 10.93 -15.78 -16.58
N ALA A 161 9.99 -16.23 -15.75
CA ALA A 161 9.35 -17.54 -15.92
C ALA A 161 8.13 -17.47 -16.85
N ASN A 162 7.64 -16.27 -17.15
CA ASN A 162 6.43 -16.04 -17.91
C ASN A 162 5.20 -16.72 -17.27
N ARG A 163 5.04 -16.53 -15.94
CA ARG A 163 4.05 -17.21 -15.10
C ARG A 163 3.50 -16.34 -13.99
N TRP A 164 2.29 -16.65 -13.59
CA TRP A 164 1.62 -16.03 -12.45
C TRP A 164 1.96 -16.76 -11.16
N VAL A 165 2.02 -16.01 -10.07
CA VAL A 165 2.15 -16.51 -8.70
C VAL A 165 1.05 -15.86 -7.87
N ALA A 166 0.31 -16.66 -7.11
CA ALA A 166 -0.73 -16.20 -6.21
C ALA A 166 -0.54 -16.80 -4.82
N VAL A 167 -0.84 -16.00 -3.80
CA VAL A 167 -0.91 -16.45 -2.40
C VAL A 167 -2.22 -15.99 -1.79
N ALA A 168 -2.80 -16.78 -0.90
CA ALA A 168 -3.97 -16.42 -0.11
C ALA A 168 -4.03 -17.25 1.16
N PHE A 169 -4.94 -16.91 2.07
CA PHE A 169 -5.28 -17.80 3.17
C PHE A 169 -6.05 -19.03 2.71
N GLY A 170 -5.82 -20.14 3.42
CA GLY A 170 -6.76 -21.26 3.44
C GLY A 170 -8.00 -20.93 4.26
N ASN A 171 -8.81 -21.96 4.52
CA ASN A 171 -10.12 -21.79 5.20
C ASN A 171 -10.05 -21.16 6.60
N ASP A 172 -8.99 -21.38 7.32
CA ASP A 172 -8.88 -21.06 8.75
C ASP A 172 -7.88 -19.96 9.10
N VAL A 173 -7.36 -19.26 8.07
CA VAL A 173 -6.35 -18.19 8.25
C VAL A 173 -5.07 -18.66 8.98
N LYS A 174 -4.83 -19.96 9.00
CA LYS A 174 -3.60 -20.57 9.56
C LYS A 174 -2.64 -20.93 8.45
N ASP A 175 -3.21 -21.51 7.40
CA ASP A 175 -2.49 -21.98 6.26
C ASP A 175 -2.44 -20.91 5.17
N LEU A 176 -1.31 -20.80 4.54
CA LEU A 176 -1.13 -20.11 3.27
C LEU A 176 -1.24 -21.10 2.13
N GLN A 177 -1.97 -20.71 1.11
CA GLN A 177 -2.03 -21.40 -0.17
C GLN A 177 -1.14 -20.63 -1.15
N LEU A 178 -0.26 -21.32 -1.83
CA LEU A 178 0.64 -20.79 -2.85
C LEU A 178 0.37 -21.51 -4.17
N ALA A 179 0.00 -20.77 -5.20
CA ALA A 179 -0.27 -21.29 -6.52
C ALA A 179 0.64 -20.65 -7.58
N VAL A 180 0.96 -21.42 -8.60
CA VAL A 180 1.73 -21.00 -9.77
C VAL A 180 1.01 -21.46 -11.01
N SER A 181 0.83 -20.59 -12.01
CA SER A 181 0.26 -20.97 -13.31
C SER A 181 1.22 -21.84 -14.12
N ASP A 182 0.68 -22.70 -14.96
CA ASP A 182 1.51 -23.52 -15.86
C ASP A 182 2.01 -22.74 -17.09
N THR A 183 1.37 -21.64 -17.42
CA THR A 183 1.69 -20.79 -18.57
C THR A 183 1.44 -19.31 -18.25
N ALA A 184 1.70 -18.43 -19.22
CA ALA A 184 1.36 -17.01 -19.14
C ALA A 184 -0.16 -16.73 -19.10
N ASN A 185 -0.99 -17.72 -19.42
CA ASN A 185 -2.45 -17.57 -19.41
C ASN A 185 -2.99 -17.75 -17.99
N ALA A 186 -3.52 -16.68 -17.39
CA ALA A 186 -4.12 -16.70 -16.06
C ALA A 186 -5.36 -17.61 -15.97
N LEU A 187 -6.03 -17.88 -17.10
CA LEU A 187 -7.16 -18.81 -17.20
C LEU A 187 -6.75 -20.23 -17.54
N GLY A 188 -5.44 -20.50 -17.63
CA GLY A 188 -4.90 -21.84 -17.84
C GLY A 188 -4.91 -22.65 -16.56
N SER A 189 -4.18 -23.77 -16.58
CA SER A 189 -4.01 -24.61 -15.39
C SER A 189 -3.06 -23.98 -14.38
N TRP A 190 -3.34 -24.25 -13.11
CA TRP A 190 -2.55 -23.84 -11.96
C TRP A 190 -2.17 -25.06 -11.13
N LYS A 191 -1.04 -24.96 -10.45
CA LYS A 191 -0.58 -25.92 -9.46
C LYS A 191 -0.34 -25.21 -8.16
N SER A 192 -0.66 -25.84 -7.05
CA SER A 192 -0.54 -25.21 -5.75
C SER A 192 0.00 -26.15 -4.67
N THR A 193 0.45 -25.53 -3.60
CA THR A 193 0.76 -26.18 -2.34
C THR A 193 0.13 -25.38 -1.20
N LYS A 194 -0.03 -26.03 -0.06
CA LYS A 194 -0.51 -25.42 1.17
C LYS A 194 0.48 -25.68 2.29
N PHE A 195 0.71 -24.68 3.12
CA PHE A 195 1.61 -24.78 4.26
C PHE A 195 1.17 -23.85 5.39
N GLU A 196 1.58 -24.19 6.59
CA GLU A 196 1.35 -23.34 7.77
C GLU A 196 2.06 -21.99 7.59
N GLY A 197 1.33 -20.89 7.71
CA GLY A 197 1.83 -19.53 7.47
C GLY A 197 2.61 -18.94 8.64
N TYR A 198 2.49 -19.51 9.82
CA TYR A 198 3.18 -19.08 11.04
C TYR A 198 4.13 -20.16 11.54
N GLY A 199 5.04 -19.79 12.43
CA GLY A 199 5.97 -20.74 13.03
C GLY A 199 6.10 -20.50 14.53
N GLY A 200 6.37 -21.57 15.29
CA GLY A 200 6.66 -21.47 16.73
C GLY A 200 5.49 -21.08 17.63
N LEU A 201 4.30 -20.90 17.08
CA LEU A 201 3.09 -20.59 17.81
C LEU A 201 2.23 -21.84 18.00
N GLY A 202 1.61 -21.92 19.16
CA GLY A 202 0.75 -23.02 19.50
C GLY A 202 -0.71 -22.77 19.14
N PHE A 203 -1.55 -23.09 20.06
CA PHE A 203 -2.98 -23.11 19.98
C PHE A 203 -3.63 -21.83 19.43
N GLY A 204 -4.51 -21.97 18.44
CA GLY A 204 -5.34 -20.88 17.92
C GLY A 204 -4.62 -19.81 17.11
N ALA A 205 -3.34 -20.04 16.75
CA ALA A 205 -2.57 -19.07 15.98
C ALA A 205 -3.16 -18.84 14.58
N THR A 206 -3.05 -17.60 14.11
CA THR A 206 -3.39 -17.19 12.74
C THR A 206 -2.20 -16.45 12.12
N ALA A 207 -2.02 -16.61 10.81
CA ALA A 207 -1.05 -15.87 10.01
C ALA A 207 -1.81 -14.84 9.18
N ASP A 208 -1.79 -13.58 9.57
CA ASP A 208 -2.55 -12.51 8.95
C ASP A 208 -1.69 -11.68 8.00
N TYR A 209 -2.34 -10.96 7.08
CA TYR A 209 -1.67 -9.99 6.21
C TYR A 209 -0.49 -10.61 5.42
N PRO A 210 -0.70 -11.60 4.56
CA PRO A 210 0.40 -12.17 3.78
C PRO A 210 0.94 -11.10 2.81
N THR A 211 2.24 -10.88 2.84
CA THR A 211 2.94 -10.10 1.82
C THR A 211 3.42 -11.03 0.71
N LEU A 212 3.78 -10.47 -0.43
CA LEU A 212 4.32 -11.26 -1.55
C LEU A 212 5.36 -10.44 -2.30
N ALA A 213 6.56 -11.00 -2.40
CA ALA A 213 7.63 -10.42 -3.19
C ALA A 213 8.53 -11.50 -3.79
N MET A 214 9.19 -11.16 -4.88
CA MET A 214 10.10 -12.07 -5.58
C MET A 214 11.39 -11.34 -5.97
N ASP A 215 12.51 -12.05 -5.78
CA ASP A 215 13.75 -11.71 -6.47
C ASP A 215 14.23 -12.90 -7.32
N THR A 216 15.42 -12.83 -7.88
CA THR A 216 15.95 -13.90 -8.74
C THR A 216 16.30 -15.19 -7.97
N ARG A 217 16.31 -15.18 -6.63
CA ARG A 217 16.65 -16.34 -5.78
C ARG A 217 15.43 -16.94 -5.10
N ALA A 218 14.52 -16.10 -4.61
CA ALA A 218 13.44 -16.56 -3.75
C ALA A 218 12.15 -15.77 -3.88
N LEU A 219 11.08 -16.42 -3.45
CA LEU A 219 9.82 -15.83 -3.08
C LEU A 219 9.83 -15.56 -1.56
N TYR A 220 9.37 -14.39 -1.17
CA TYR A 220 9.27 -13.93 0.21
C TYR A 220 7.80 -13.71 0.57
N ILE A 221 7.35 -14.36 1.64
CA ILE A 221 6.00 -14.19 2.18
C ILE A 221 6.13 -13.87 3.67
N GLY A 222 5.83 -12.63 4.03
CA GLY A 222 5.72 -12.20 5.43
C GLY A 222 4.30 -12.37 5.94
N THR A 223 4.14 -12.66 7.22
CA THR A 223 2.84 -12.67 7.91
C THR A 223 2.95 -12.04 9.29
N ASN A 224 1.86 -11.42 9.72
CA ASN A 224 1.67 -10.97 11.09
C ASN A 224 0.91 -12.07 11.85
N ASN A 225 1.45 -12.52 12.96
CA ASN A 225 0.90 -13.66 13.67
C ASN A 225 0.11 -13.21 14.89
N PHE A 226 -1.07 -13.77 15.05
CA PHE A 226 -1.95 -13.51 16.18
C PHE A 226 -2.35 -14.84 16.85
N ALA A 227 -2.45 -14.82 18.15
CA ALA A 227 -2.94 -15.96 18.91
C ALA A 227 -3.59 -15.47 20.21
N PRO A 228 -4.55 -16.22 20.78
CA PRO A 228 -5.08 -15.90 22.08
C PRO A 228 -4.02 -16.09 23.17
N ASP A 229 -4.06 -15.26 24.21
CA ASP A 229 -3.21 -15.40 25.40
C ASP A 229 -3.55 -16.65 26.20
N THR A 230 -4.83 -17.01 26.18
CA THR A 230 -5.39 -18.20 26.83
C THR A 230 -6.39 -18.86 25.90
N ALA A 231 -6.68 -20.13 26.11
CA ALA A 231 -7.73 -20.85 25.34
C ALA A 231 -9.06 -20.09 25.44
N GLY A 232 -9.58 -19.64 24.28
CA GLY A 232 -10.83 -18.87 24.20
C GLY A 232 -10.68 -17.36 24.48
N GLY A 233 -9.46 -16.87 24.70
CA GLY A 233 -9.16 -15.44 24.84
C GLY A 233 -9.17 -14.69 23.49
N SER A 234 -9.06 -13.37 23.55
CA SER A 234 -8.91 -12.53 22.36
C SER A 234 -7.54 -12.76 21.72
N ASN A 235 -7.50 -12.74 20.39
CA ASN A 235 -6.24 -12.79 19.65
C ASN A 235 -5.44 -11.50 19.90
N SER A 236 -4.17 -11.65 20.23
CA SER A 236 -3.20 -10.57 20.34
C SER A 236 -2.01 -10.84 19.41
N PHE A 237 -1.32 -9.79 19.01
CA PHE A 237 -0.14 -9.89 18.17
C PHE A 237 0.96 -10.67 18.86
N ARG A 238 1.56 -11.64 18.17
CA ARG A 238 2.59 -12.55 18.68
C ARG A 238 3.94 -12.41 17.99
N GLY A 239 4.00 -11.64 16.95
CA GLY A 239 5.20 -11.46 16.16
C GLY A 239 4.95 -11.71 14.68
N THR A 240 6.01 -11.86 13.93
CA THR A 240 5.97 -12.01 12.48
C THR A 240 6.63 -13.32 12.05
N THR A 241 6.24 -13.82 10.89
CA THR A 241 6.92 -14.94 10.23
C THR A 241 7.29 -14.52 8.82
N LEU A 242 8.55 -14.74 8.44
CA LEU A 242 9.02 -14.64 7.07
C LEU A 242 9.25 -16.04 6.52
N ASN A 243 8.51 -16.39 5.47
CA ASN A 243 8.70 -17.61 4.71
C ASN A 243 9.51 -17.29 3.44
N VAL A 244 10.60 -18.03 3.21
CA VAL A 244 11.52 -17.83 2.09
C VAL A 244 11.57 -19.11 1.28
N ILE A 245 11.05 -19.07 0.05
CA ILE A 245 10.91 -20.24 -0.83
C ILE A 245 11.85 -20.06 -2.01
N PRO A 246 12.79 -20.98 -2.26
CA PRO A 246 13.69 -20.87 -3.40
C PRO A 246 12.92 -20.76 -4.73
N MET A 247 13.30 -19.82 -5.59
CA MET A 247 12.64 -19.59 -6.87
C MET A 247 12.55 -20.86 -7.75
N SER A 248 13.59 -21.68 -7.72
CA SER A 248 13.61 -22.96 -8.45
C SER A 248 12.59 -23.99 -7.94
N SER A 249 12.05 -23.80 -6.74
CA SER A 249 11.01 -24.67 -6.17
C SER A 249 9.60 -24.32 -6.64
N LEU A 250 9.43 -23.21 -7.34
CA LEU A 250 8.11 -22.70 -7.75
C LEU A 250 7.68 -23.23 -9.13
N PHE A 251 8.56 -23.15 -10.12
CA PHE A 251 8.20 -23.34 -11.53
C PHE A 251 8.54 -24.74 -12.05
N ASN A 252 8.40 -25.73 -11.20
CA ASN A 252 8.60 -27.14 -11.56
C ASN A 252 7.43 -27.69 -12.39
N ALA A 253 7.62 -28.85 -13.01
CA ALA A 253 6.53 -29.59 -13.67
C ALA A 253 5.47 -30.10 -12.69
N THR A 254 5.81 -30.24 -11.42
CA THR A 254 4.93 -30.57 -10.30
C THR A 254 4.50 -29.32 -9.53
N ALA A 255 3.62 -29.47 -8.54
CA ALA A 255 3.22 -28.36 -7.68
C ALA A 255 4.42 -27.66 -7.02
N PRO A 256 4.33 -26.34 -6.69
CA PRO A 256 5.36 -25.65 -5.95
C PRO A 256 5.72 -26.43 -4.68
N THR A 257 7.01 -26.56 -4.39
CA THR A 257 7.43 -27.27 -3.17
C THR A 257 7.92 -26.29 -2.11
N VAL A 258 7.53 -26.53 -0.87
CA VAL A 258 7.92 -25.75 0.32
C VAL A 258 8.80 -26.54 1.27
N THR A 259 9.20 -27.78 0.92
CA THR A 259 10.04 -28.63 1.76
C THR A 259 11.44 -28.06 1.98
N ASN A 260 11.92 -27.26 1.03
CA ASN A 260 13.24 -26.62 1.05
C ASN A 260 13.18 -25.13 1.42
N MET A 261 12.05 -24.66 1.94
CA MET A 261 11.91 -23.26 2.38
C MET A 261 12.63 -23.04 3.72
N ALA A 262 12.98 -21.77 3.98
CA ALA A 262 13.27 -21.30 5.32
C ALA A 262 12.03 -20.61 5.90
N ARG A 263 11.86 -20.75 7.20
CA ARG A 263 10.84 -20.05 7.97
C ARG A 263 11.49 -19.37 9.16
N PHE A 264 11.29 -18.07 9.28
CA PHE A 264 11.85 -17.26 10.37
C PHE A 264 10.70 -16.65 11.16
N TYR A 265 10.42 -17.24 12.32
CA TYR A 265 9.50 -16.66 13.28
C TYR A 265 10.25 -15.71 14.20
N THR A 266 9.77 -14.48 14.31
CA THR A 266 10.26 -13.48 15.25
C THR A 266 9.16 -13.17 16.26
N PRO A 267 9.31 -13.63 17.52
CA PRO A 267 8.30 -13.39 18.54
C PRO A 267 8.26 -11.91 18.92
N TYR A 268 7.06 -11.41 19.13
CA TYR A 268 6.85 -10.09 19.72
C TYR A 268 7.09 -10.16 21.24
N SER A 269 7.81 -9.19 21.75
CA SER A 269 7.99 -8.98 23.19
C SER A 269 7.89 -7.49 23.49
N ASN A 270 6.94 -7.13 24.33
CA ASN A 270 6.77 -5.75 24.79
C ASN A 270 7.87 -5.27 25.74
N THR A 271 8.80 -6.16 26.13
CA THR A 271 9.91 -5.86 27.03
C THR A 271 11.27 -5.87 26.35
N SER A 272 11.34 -6.25 25.08
CA SER A 272 12.61 -6.38 24.36
C SER A 272 13.00 -5.05 23.73
N THR A 273 14.08 -4.47 24.24
CA THR A 273 14.71 -3.26 23.67
C THR A 273 15.82 -3.57 22.67
N THR A 274 16.10 -4.84 22.37
CA THR A 274 17.29 -5.19 21.58
C THR A 274 17.07 -6.41 20.69
N ASN A 275 17.49 -6.31 19.44
CA ASN A 275 17.78 -7.36 18.45
C ASN A 275 16.63 -8.31 18.01
N ALA A 276 15.47 -8.26 18.63
CA ALA A 276 14.32 -9.08 18.24
C ALA A 276 13.32 -8.34 17.33
N ASP A 277 13.46 -7.03 17.15
CA ASP A 277 12.59 -6.29 16.23
C ASP A 277 12.91 -6.68 14.80
N ARG A 278 11.94 -7.29 14.14
CA ARG A 278 11.96 -7.57 12.70
C ARG A 278 10.79 -6.88 12.01
N GLY A 279 10.15 -5.98 12.75
CA GLY A 279 9.08 -5.14 12.28
C GLY A 279 7.74 -5.84 12.12
N PHE A 280 6.82 -5.09 11.55
CA PHE A 280 5.44 -5.43 11.30
C PHE A 280 5.19 -5.38 9.79
N ALA A 281 4.37 -6.30 9.24
CA ALA A 281 4.11 -6.42 7.82
C ALA A 281 5.42 -6.51 6.99
N GLN A 282 6.25 -7.50 7.30
CA GLN A 282 7.54 -7.73 6.61
C GLN A 282 7.32 -7.86 5.11
N GLN A 283 7.91 -6.95 4.34
CA GLN A 283 7.78 -6.89 2.89
C GLN A 283 9.12 -7.21 2.22
N GLY A 284 9.19 -8.30 1.46
CA GLY A 284 10.34 -8.57 0.60
C GLY A 284 10.49 -7.51 -0.49
N VAL A 285 11.69 -7.31 -0.97
CA VAL A 285 12.00 -6.37 -2.06
C VAL A 285 11.97 -7.11 -3.39
N ASN A 286 11.08 -6.71 -4.29
CA ASN A 286 11.03 -7.21 -5.66
C ASN A 286 12.26 -6.72 -6.43
N SER A 287 13.00 -7.64 -7.05
CA SER A 287 14.21 -7.31 -7.78
C SER A 287 14.47 -8.28 -8.91
N VAL A 288 14.84 -7.75 -10.06
CA VAL A 288 15.36 -8.54 -11.21
C VAL A 288 16.89 -8.54 -11.26
N THR A 289 17.54 -7.91 -10.28
CA THR A 289 19.01 -7.84 -10.20
C THR A 289 19.60 -9.25 -10.10
N PRO A 290 20.59 -9.60 -10.94
CA PRO A 290 21.26 -10.89 -10.84
C PRO A 290 21.82 -11.16 -9.46
N GLY A 291 21.55 -12.34 -8.93
CA GLY A 291 21.95 -12.72 -7.58
C GLY A 291 20.92 -12.38 -6.49
N GLY A 292 19.82 -11.73 -6.84
CA GLY A 292 18.72 -11.39 -5.95
C GLY A 292 19.04 -10.24 -4.99
N SER A 293 18.02 -9.59 -4.49
CA SER A 293 18.13 -8.54 -3.47
C SER A 293 18.36 -9.14 -2.07
N GLY A 294 17.62 -10.19 -1.75
CA GLY A 294 17.58 -10.76 -0.41
C GLY A 294 17.17 -9.77 0.67
N THR A 295 16.57 -8.65 0.30
CA THR A 295 16.23 -7.55 1.20
C THR A 295 14.79 -7.67 1.66
N VAL A 296 14.56 -7.37 2.93
CA VAL A 296 13.23 -7.27 3.55
C VAL A 296 13.16 -5.95 4.28
N VAL A 297 12.06 -5.24 4.12
CA VAL A 297 11.74 -3.99 4.82
C VAL A 297 10.49 -4.19 5.68
N ALA A 298 10.35 -3.44 6.75
CA ALA A 298 9.17 -3.48 7.62
C ALA A 298 9.06 -2.19 8.44
N ALA A 299 7.87 -1.85 8.90
CA ALA A 299 7.70 -0.83 9.92
C ALA A 299 8.18 -1.38 11.27
N SER A 300 8.92 -0.58 12.04
CA SER A 300 9.40 -0.99 13.37
C SER A 300 8.23 -1.16 14.34
N LEU A 301 8.39 -2.10 15.29
CA LEU A 301 7.43 -2.32 16.36
C LEU A 301 7.60 -1.34 17.53
N PHE A 302 8.69 -0.59 17.58
CA PHE A 302 9.08 0.16 18.78
C PHE A 302 9.31 1.65 18.57
N ASN A 303 9.47 2.08 17.34
CA ASN A 303 9.68 3.49 16.99
C ASN A 303 9.04 3.83 15.64
N GLU A 304 9.09 5.11 15.26
CA GLU A 304 8.53 5.62 14.00
C GLU A 304 9.44 5.36 12.78
N ASP A 305 10.49 4.54 12.92
CA ASP A 305 11.38 4.20 11.83
C ASP A 305 10.87 2.99 11.04
N ASN A 306 11.24 2.90 9.80
CA ASN A 306 11.29 1.64 9.10
C ASN A 306 12.59 0.90 9.42
N LEU A 307 12.59 -0.39 9.19
CA LEU A 307 13.77 -1.22 9.34
C LEU A 307 14.01 -2.07 8.09
N VAL A 308 15.27 -2.42 7.89
CA VAL A 308 15.69 -3.28 6.79
C VAL A 308 16.65 -4.35 7.30
N PHE A 309 16.55 -5.54 6.73
CA PHE A 309 17.49 -6.64 6.97
C PHE A 309 17.65 -7.51 5.72
N LYS A 310 18.71 -8.31 5.69
CA LYS A 310 19.01 -9.22 4.60
C LYS A 310 18.64 -10.65 4.95
N VAL A 311 18.18 -11.40 3.96
CA VAL A 311 18.11 -12.86 3.96
C VAL A 311 19.33 -13.39 3.22
N ASN A 312 20.22 -14.03 3.95
CA ASN A 312 21.48 -14.56 3.42
C ASN A 312 21.40 -16.08 3.21
N GLY A 313 22.26 -16.63 2.39
CA GLY A 313 22.46 -18.08 2.27
C GLY A 313 21.34 -18.83 1.53
N VAL A 314 20.48 -18.16 0.78
CA VAL A 314 19.54 -18.81 -0.12
C VAL A 314 20.32 -19.39 -1.31
N LEU A 315 20.27 -20.69 -1.46
CA LEU A 315 20.92 -21.43 -2.54
C LEU A 315 19.92 -21.84 -3.62
N PRO A 316 20.37 -22.08 -4.85
CA PRO A 316 19.52 -22.71 -5.84
C PRO A 316 18.94 -24.04 -5.31
N GLY A 317 17.61 -24.13 -5.26
CA GLY A 317 16.89 -25.32 -4.79
C GLY A 317 16.77 -25.48 -3.28
N SER A 318 17.37 -24.63 -2.45
CA SER A 318 17.21 -24.72 -0.99
C SER A 318 17.41 -23.38 -0.28
N ALA A 319 16.51 -23.08 0.63
CA ALA A 319 16.65 -21.99 1.60
C ALA A 319 16.90 -22.50 3.03
N THR A 320 17.09 -23.80 3.25
CA THR A 320 17.23 -24.39 4.59
C THR A 320 18.47 -23.90 5.35
N SER A 321 19.50 -23.43 4.65
CA SER A 321 20.69 -22.80 5.21
C SER A 321 20.59 -21.26 5.32
N ALA A 322 19.45 -20.69 4.94
CA ALA A 322 19.28 -19.25 5.00
C ALA A 322 19.31 -18.72 6.44
N SER A 323 19.71 -17.47 6.59
CA SER A 323 19.79 -16.77 7.86
C SER A 323 19.40 -15.32 7.70
N LEU A 324 18.88 -14.71 8.78
CA LEU A 324 18.59 -13.28 8.81
C LEU A 324 19.84 -12.50 9.23
N GLY A 325 20.16 -11.46 8.46
CA GLY A 325 21.20 -10.50 8.80
C GLY A 325 20.79 -9.59 9.97
N ALA A 326 21.70 -8.70 10.38
CA ALA A 326 21.40 -7.66 11.36
C ALA A 326 20.33 -6.70 10.81
N VAL A 327 19.54 -6.13 11.73
CA VAL A 327 18.59 -5.06 11.41
C VAL A 327 19.32 -3.74 11.30
N THR A 328 18.96 -2.96 10.31
CA THR A 328 19.31 -1.55 10.17
C THR A 328 18.03 -0.73 10.26
N TYR A 329 17.97 0.20 11.19
CA TYR A 329 16.87 1.16 11.27
C TYR A 329 17.09 2.29 10.28
N ILE A 330 16.01 2.69 9.61
CA ILE A 330 16.00 3.77 8.64
C ILE A 330 15.38 4.98 9.33
N GLY A 331 16.22 5.91 9.80
CA GLY A 331 15.77 7.14 10.44
C GLY A 331 15.13 8.07 9.42
N GLN A 332 13.82 7.98 9.27
CA GLN A 332 13.01 8.79 8.36
C GLN A 332 12.57 10.09 9.01
N GLN A 333 11.97 10.98 8.19
CA GLN A 333 11.26 12.14 8.70
C GLN A 333 10.22 11.72 9.74
N ALA A 334 10.15 12.46 10.85
CA ALA A 334 9.26 12.11 11.96
C ALA A 334 7.78 12.19 11.54
N TYR A 335 7.03 11.16 11.86
CA TYR A 335 5.60 11.03 11.61
C TYR A 335 4.90 10.33 12.78
N THR A 336 3.57 10.32 12.74
CA THR A 336 2.74 9.44 13.55
C THR A 336 1.96 8.48 12.66
N SER A 337 1.35 7.48 13.28
CA SER A 337 0.43 6.60 12.59
C SER A 337 -0.72 7.40 11.98
N PRO A 338 -1.11 7.11 10.73
CA PRO A 338 -2.16 7.86 10.06
C PRO A 338 -3.48 7.73 10.83
N GLY A 339 -4.20 8.82 10.90
CA GLY A 339 -5.55 8.86 11.41
C GLY A 339 -6.56 8.19 10.47
N ALA A 340 -7.80 8.63 10.52
CA ALA A 340 -8.81 8.23 9.56
C ALA A 340 -8.99 9.33 8.52
N ALA A 341 -9.02 8.96 7.24
CA ALA A 341 -9.20 9.90 6.15
C ALA A 341 -10.61 10.49 6.12
N ARG A 342 -10.69 11.78 5.88
CA ARG A 342 -11.96 12.54 5.81
C ARG A 342 -12.62 12.33 4.45
N GLN A 343 -13.94 12.46 4.40
CA GLN A 343 -14.75 12.48 3.19
C GLN A 343 -15.87 13.54 3.33
N PRO A 344 -16.55 13.97 2.26
CA PRO A 344 -17.54 15.05 2.31
C PRO A 344 -18.74 14.77 3.21
N SER A 345 -18.95 13.51 3.57
CA SER A 345 -20.14 13.08 4.29
C SER A 345 -20.41 13.88 5.55
N VAL A 346 -21.63 14.23 5.64
CA VAL A 346 -22.41 14.80 6.74
C VAL A 346 -21.66 15.35 7.95
N ALA A 347 -21.72 16.58 8.04
CA ALA A 347 -21.03 17.57 8.81
C ALA A 347 -21.31 17.65 10.31
N ILE A 348 -21.72 16.63 11.00
CA ILE A 348 -21.78 16.69 12.46
C ILE A 348 -20.56 15.93 13.00
N ALA A 349 -19.64 16.66 13.64
CA ALA A 349 -18.37 16.13 14.12
C ALA A 349 -18.49 14.80 14.92
N ALA A 350 -19.57 14.62 15.67
CA ALA A 350 -19.81 13.40 16.45
C ALA A 350 -20.27 12.18 15.61
N ASN A 351 -20.77 12.40 14.40
CA ASN A 351 -21.35 11.36 13.54
C ASN A 351 -20.69 11.31 12.16
N ARG A 352 -19.54 11.97 11.98
CA ARG A 352 -18.83 11.97 10.73
C ARG A 352 -18.35 10.55 10.41
N ARG A 353 -18.63 10.10 9.21
CA ARG A 353 -18.04 8.88 8.67
C ARG A 353 -16.69 9.23 8.11
N VAL A 354 -15.67 8.54 8.56
CA VAL A 354 -14.30 8.66 8.10
C VAL A 354 -13.84 7.33 7.54
N VAL A 355 -12.88 7.35 6.65
CA VAL A 355 -12.38 6.17 5.97
C VAL A 355 -11.10 5.69 6.66
N SER A 356 -10.92 4.39 6.79
CA SER A 356 -9.69 3.83 7.32
C SER A 356 -8.52 4.16 6.39
N ALA A 357 -7.54 4.91 6.87
CA ALA A 357 -6.30 5.18 6.14
C ALA A 357 -5.23 4.09 6.35
N GLY A 358 -5.55 3.05 7.12
CA GLY A 358 -4.59 2.02 7.50
C GLY A 358 -3.77 2.40 8.72
N ASP A 359 -2.56 1.92 8.75
CA ASP A 359 -1.48 2.30 9.67
C ASP A 359 -0.21 2.62 8.86
N GLU A 360 0.90 2.91 9.53
CA GLU A 360 2.17 3.28 8.91
C GLU A 360 2.94 2.11 8.29
N ARG A 361 2.35 0.93 8.12
CA ARG A 361 3.02 -0.21 7.48
C ARG A 361 3.33 0.07 6.01
N ILE A 362 4.35 -0.60 5.49
CA ILE A 362 4.61 -0.63 4.05
C ILE A 362 3.61 -1.61 3.45
N SER A 363 2.46 -1.09 2.99
CA SER A 363 1.31 -1.91 2.58
C SER A 363 1.40 -2.41 1.14
N SER A 364 2.27 -1.82 0.32
CA SER A 364 2.43 -2.17 -1.09
C SER A 364 3.73 -2.92 -1.37
N SER A 365 3.88 -3.35 -2.61
CA SER A 365 5.14 -3.92 -3.10
C SER A 365 6.28 -2.92 -3.03
N VAL A 366 7.46 -3.40 -2.65
CA VAL A 366 8.72 -2.66 -2.63
C VAL A 366 9.58 -3.14 -3.78
N TYR A 367 10.27 -2.24 -4.44
CA TYR A 367 11.05 -2.56 -5.63
C TYR A 367 12.49 -2.10 -5.51
N GLU A 368 13.42 -2.90 -6.05
CA GLU A 368 14.79 -2.51 -6.29
C GLU A 368 15.03 -2.33 -7.79
N ALA A 369 15.51 -1.15 -8.17
CA ALA A 369 15.95 -0.85 -9.52
C ALA A 369 17.18 0.08 -9.48
N ASN A 370 18.14 -0.16 -10.37
CA ASN A 370 19.33 0.68 -10.54
C ASN A 370 20.11 0.94 -9.23
N GLY A 371 20.22 -0.09 -8.36
CA GLY A 371 20.91 0.00 -7.08
C GLY A 371 20.19 0.83 -6.01
N ARG A 372 18.88 1.04 -6.17
CA ARG A 372 18.03 1.77 -5.24
C ARG A 372 16.82 0.95 -4.86
N ILE A 373 16.33 1.11 -3.63
CA ILE A 373 15.10 0.50 -3.13
C ILE A 373 14.07 1.61 -2.95
N TYR A 374 12.86 1.38 -3.46
CA TYR A 374 11.75 2.32 -3.45
C TYR A 374 10.59 1.75 -2.66
N MET A 375 10.06 2.51 -1.72
CA MET A 375 8.93 2.13 -0.89
C MET A 375 8.03 3.33 -0.61
N VAL A 376 6.75 3.06 -0.31
CA VAL A 376 5.77 4.04 0.15
C VAL A 376 5.00 3.50 1.34
N GLN A 377 4.51 4.41 2.16
CA GLN A 377 3.66 4.15 3.31
C GLN A 377 2.68 5.30 3.53
N THR A 378 1.63 5.10 4.30
CA THR A 378 0.74 6.17 4.71
C THR A 378 1.15 6.66 6.09
N VAL A 379 1.30 7.96 6.27
CA VAL A 379 1.76 8.57 7.53
C VAL A 379 0.95 9.84 7.83
N ASP A 380 1.03 10.30 9.07
CA ASP A 380 0.66 11.65 9.47
C ASP A 380 1.96 12.40 9.85
N PRO A 381 2.47 13.32 9.01
CA PRO A 381 3.74 13.98 9.25
C PRO A 381 3.70 14.91 10.46
N LEU A 382 4.72 14.86 11.31
CA LEU A 382 4.85 15.74 12.47
C LEU A 382 5.38 17.15 12.13
N ASN A 383 5.78 17.39 10.90
CA ASN A 383 6.34 18.68 10.45
C ASN A 383 5.26 19.67 10.01
N ASP A 384 4.01 19.26 9.91
CA ASP A 384 2.89 20.14 9.66
C ASP A 384 2.01 20.33 10.91
N THR A 385 1.09 21.28 10.86
CA THR A 385 0.18 21.61 11.97
C THR A 385 -1.23 21.09 11.73
N VAL A 386 -1.40 20.28 10.70
CA VAL A 386 -2.69 19.79 10.21
C VAL A 386 -2.72 18.28 10.36
N ASP A 387 -3.74 17.75 11.00
CA ASP A 387 -4.01 16.31 11.09
C ASP A 387 -4.52 15.83 9.71
N GLU A 388 -3.59 15.59 8.80
CA GLU A 388 -3.84 15.16 7.41
C GLU A 388 -2.88 14.05 7.00
N THR A 389 -3.42 12.94 6.54
CA THR A 389 -2.57 11.82 6.10
C THR A 389 -1.86 12.12 4.78
N ARG A 390 -0.66 11.56 4.62
CA ARG A 390 0.18 11.70 3.42
C ARG A 390 0.68 10.34 2.95
N VAL A 391 0.96 10.24 1.67
CA VAL A 391 1.73 9.12 1.13
C VAL A 391 3.20 9.51 1.16
N HIS A 392 3.93 8.93 2.08
CA HIS A 392 5.37 9.12 2.24
C HIS A 392 6.14 8.15 1.36
N TYR A 393 7.09 8.65 0.57
CA TYR A 393 7.99 7.80 -0.19
C TYR A 393 9.42 7.86 0.36
N THR A 394 10.11 6.74 0.31
CA THR A 394 11.53 6.64 0.67
C THR A 394 12.29 5.92 -0.43
N VAL A 395 13.44 6.47 -0.79
CA VAL A 395 14.40 5.87 -1.72
C VAL A 395 15.70 5.61 -0.99
N LEU A 396 16.11 4.33 -0.91
CA LEU A 396 17.34 3.90 -0.26
C LEU A 396 18.41 3.53 -1.29
N ASN A 397 19.65 3.66 -0.90
CA ASN A 397 20.77 3.01 -1.58
C ASN A 397 20.74 1.51 -1.25
N ALA A 398 20.60 0.64 -2.25
CA ALA A 398 20.45 -0.81 -2.05
C ALA A 398 21.68 -1.50 -1.44
N ALA A 399 22.85 -0.90 -1.52
CA ALA A 399 24.08 -1.45 -0.95
C ALA A 399 24.32 -1.00 0.50
N THR A 400 24.03 0.27 0.82
CA THR A 400 24.36 0.88 2.11
C THR A 400 23.15 1.04 3.02
N MET A 401 21.93 0.92 2.49
CA MET A 401 20.65 1.20 3.14
C MET A 401 20.47 2.64 3.61
N ALA A 402 21.34 3.54 3.16
CA ALA A 402 21.21 4.97 3.44
C ALA A 402 20.04 5.57 2.65
N ILE A 403 19.31 6.49 3.26
CA ILE A 403 18.27 7.28 2.57
C ILE A 403 18.97 8.17 1.53
N LEU A 404 18.53 8.07 0.29
CA LEU A 404 18.93 8.96 -0.80
C LEU A 404 17.93 10.10 -0.96
N ALA A 405 16.66 9.79 -0.77
CA ALA A 405 15.57 10.75 -0.81
C ALA A 405 14.36 10.23 -0.04
N GLU A 406 13.59 11.14 0.49
CA GLU A 406 12.27 10.92 1.07
C GLU A 406 11.39 12.15 0.85
N GLY A 407 10.08 12.00 0.96
CA GLY A 407 9.14 13.11 0.85
C GLY A 407 7.68 12.65 0.87
N ASP A 408 6.80 13.64 0.99
CA ASP A 408 5.37 13.44 1.13
C ASP A 408 4.62 13.83 -0.14
N ILE A 409 3.71 12.97 -0.59
CA ILE A 409 2.71 13.30 -1.59
C ILE A 409 1.46 13.72 -0.85
N GLY A 410 1.02 14.95 -1.11
CA GLY A 410 -0.17 15.48 -0.50
C GLY A 410 -0.36 16.98 -0.73
N GLN A 411 -1.57 17.44 -0.53
CA GLN A 411 -1.96 18.84 -0.60
C GLN A 411 -2.82 19.17 0.63
N ALA A 412 -2.72 20.41 1.11
CA ALA A 412 -3.55 20.88 2.22
C ALA A 412 -5.05 20.75 1.91
N GLY A 413 -5.82 20.34 2.89
CA GLY A 413 -7.27 20.11 2.77
C GLY A 413 -7.67 18.70 2.39
N TYR A 414 -6.71 17.82 2.07
CA TYR A 414 -6.97 16.44 1.66
C TYR A 414 -6.15 15.46 2.48
N ASP A 415 -6.68 14.25 2.61
CA ASP A 415 -6.03 13.06 3.13
C ASP A 415 -5.59 12.18 1.96
N TYR A 416 -4.38 11.65 2.03
CA TYR A 416 -3.75 10.76 1.05
C TYR A 416 -3.39 9.45 1.73
N TYR A 417 -3.82 8.33 1.18
CA TYR A 417 -3.68 7.02 1.81
C TYR A 417 -3.65 5.88 0.80
N GLN A 418 -3.36 4.67 1.26
CA GLN A 418 -3.23 3.46 0.45
C GLN A 418 -2.25 3.62 -0.72
N GLY A 419 -1.08 4.19 -0.44
CA GLY A 419 -0.04 4.35 -1.44
C GLY A 419 0.49 3.01 -1.94
N SER A 420 0.71 2.92 -3.25
CA SER A 420 1.42 1.80 -3.89
C SER A 420 2.32 2.33 -5.01
N LEU A 421 3.45 1.65 -5.26
CA LEU A 421 4.37 2.06 -6.31
C LEU A 421 4.93 0.89 -7.11
N ALA A 422 5.43 1.22 -8.29
CA ALA A 422 6.41 0.40 -9.01
C ALA A 422 7.47 1.30 -9.67
N VAL A 423 8.63 0.72 -9.96
CA VAL A 423 9.74 1.39 -10.65
C VAL A 423 10.28 0.48 -11.73
N ASN A 424 10.50 1.03 -12.93
CA ASN A 424 11.07 0.30 -14.06
C ASN A 424 12.60 0.42 -14.16
N SER A 425 13.19 -0.23 -15.14
CA SER A 425 14.63 -0.21 -15.39
C SER A 425 15.17 1.17 -15.81
N PHE A 426 14.30 2.07 -16.27
CA PHE A 426 14.65 3.45 -16.65
C PHE A 426 14.68 4.41 -15.45
N GLY A 427 14.27 3.94 -14.25
CA GLY A 427 14.13 4.78 -13.06
C GLY A 427 12.87 5.66 -13.07
N GLU A 428 11.90 5.31 -13.92
CA GLU A 428 10.56 5.88 -13.89
C GLU A 428 9.76 5.22 -12.78
N VAL A 429 9.09 6.02 -11.98
CA VAL A 429 8.29 5.59 -10.83
C VAL A 429 6.86 6.05 -11.03
N VAL A 430 5.91 5.16 -10.82
CA VAL A 430 4.49 5.51 -10.75
C VAL A 430 3.97 5.16 -9.37
N ILE A 431 3.30 6.12 -8.74
CA ILE A 431 2.69 5.97 -7.42
C ILE A 431 1.18 6.16 -7.59
N GLY A 432 0.41 5.15 -7.16
CA GLY A 432 -1.04 5.19 -7.05
C GLY A 432 -1.46 5.37 -5.60
N TYR A 433 -2.57 6.06 -5.34
CA TYR A 433 -3.07 6.31 -3.98
C TYR A 433 -4.54 6.75 -4.00
N ASN A 434 -5.20 6.68 -2.85
CA ASN A 434 -6.49 7.34 -2.66
C ASN A 434 -6.30 8.74 -2.08
N ARG A 435 -7.18 9.65 -2.47
CA ARG A 435 -7.28 11.01 -1.96
C ARG A 435 -8.72 11.31 -1.58
N SER A 436 -8.95 11.94 -0.44
CA SER A 436 -10.27 12.44 -0.05
C SER A 436 -10.18 13.67 0.85
N GLY A 437 -11.30 14.37 1.07
CA GLY A 437 -11.33 15.57 1.89
C GLY A 437 -12.76 15.97 2.25
N LEU A 438 -12.92 17.14 2.88
CA LEU A 438 -14.23 17.60 3.35
C LEU A 438 -15.02 18.39 2.32
N ASP A 439 -14.39 18.89 1.28
CA ASP A 439 -15.05 19.72 0.28
C ASP A 439 -16.06 18.89 -0.54
N PRO A 440 -17.34 19.27 -0.58
CA PRO A 440 -18.36 18.49 -1.29
C PRO A 440 -18.13 18.37 -2.80
N ALA A 441 -17.42 19.32 -3.40
CA ALA A 441 -17.19 19.33 -4.83
C ALA A 441 -15.95 18.53 -5.25
N THR A 442 -14.92 18.47 -4.39
CA THR A 442 -13.60 17.94 -4.74
C THR A 442 -13.08 16.89 -3.76
N GLY A 443 -13.77 16.68 -2.64
CA GLY A 443 -13.32 15.82 -1.54
C GLY A 443 -13.81 14.37 -1.60
N LYS A 444 -14.57 13.97 -2.64
CA LYS A 444 -14.94 12.56 -2.80
C LYS A 444 -13.70 11.67 -2.83
N ILE A 445 -13.83 10.47 -2.28
CA ILE A 445 -12.75 9.50 -2.38
C ILE A 445 -12.41 9.30 -3.85
N SER A 446 -11.16 9.57 -4.20
CA SER A 446 -10.69 9.48 -5.57
C SER A 446 -9.46 8.60 -5.65
N PHE A 447 -9.41 7.72 -6.64
CA PHE A 447 -8.19 7.00 -6.98
C PHE A 447 -7.35 7.89 -7.88
N MET A 448 -6.13 8.14 -7.45
CA MET A 448 -5.19 9.07 -8.07
C MET A 448 -3.92 8.34 -8.48
N GLY A 449 -3.16 8.94 -9.38
CA GLY A 449 -1.83 8.48 -9.75
C GLY A 449 -0.91 9.65 -10.08
N GLN A 450 0.39 9.42 -9.97
CA GLN A 450 1.40 10.39 -10.37
C GLN A 450 2.66 9.67 -10.87
N SER A 451 3.28 10.21 -11.93
CA SER A 451 4.52 9.69 -12.48
C SER A 451 5.71 10.57 -12.14
N PHE A 452 6.85 9.92 -11.91
CA PHE A 452 8.12 10.55 -11.56
C PHE A 452 9.26 9.92 -12.36
N THR A 453 10.38 10.61 -12.40
CA THR A 453 11.68 10.03 -12.75
C THR A 453 12.64 10.17 -11.58
N THR A 454 13.56 9.23 -11.44
CA THR A 454 14.57 9.29 -10.40
C THR A 454 15.84 9.98 -10.93
N ASN A 455 16.24 11.07 -10.32
CA ASN A 455 17.48 11.76 -10.71
C ASN A 455 18.73 11.04 -10.19
N ALA A 456 19.92 11.55 -10.52
CA ALA A 456 21.18 10.94 -10.15
C ALA A 456 21.38 10.84 -8.62
N SER A 457 20.83 11.76 -7.84
CA SER A 457 20.88 11.75 -6.37
C SER A 457 19.81 10.89 -5.70
N GLY A 458 18.91 10.26 -6.48
CA GLY A 458 17.85 9.40 -5.95
C GLY A 458 16.52 10.10 -5.69
N GLN A 459 16.44 11.41 -5.94
CA GLN A 459 15.20 12.18 -5.73
C GLN A 459 14.17 11.86 -6.80
N LEU A 460 12.91 11.77 -6.41
CA LEU A 460 11.79 11.68 -7.33
C LEU A 460 11.44 13.06 -7.88
N VAL A 461 11.53 13.20 -9.19
CA VAL A 461 11.16 14.40 -9.92
C VAL A 461 9.87 14.15 -10.67
N ALA A 462 8.81 14.88 -10.34
CA ALA A 462 7.50 14.70 -10.96
C ALA A 462 7.55 14.91 -12.48
N ARG A 463 6.99 13.99 -13.23
CA ARG A 463 6.79 14.07 -14.69
C ARG A 463 5.37 14.47 -15.05
N SER A 464 4.41 14.12 -14.21
CA SER A 464 3.03 14.57 -14.33
C SER A 464 2.59 15.32 -13.08
N GLY A 465 1.53 16.13 -13.19
CA GLY A 465 0.70 16.47 -12.05
C GLY A 465 -0.05 15.24 -11.53
N GLU A 466 -0.87 15.42 -10.51
CA GLU A 466 -1.80 14.38 -10.08
C GLU A 466 -2.77 14.03 -11.22
N LEU A 467 -2.92 12.74 -11.48
CA LEU A 467 -3.87 12.19 -12.45
C LEU A 467 -5.09 11.68 -11.68
N LEU A 468 -6.25 12.23 -11.97
CA LEU A 468 -7.51 11.65 -11.49
C LEU A 468 -7.81 10.41 -12.33
N LEU A 469 -7.65 9.24 -11.74
CA LEU A 469 -7.87 7.95 -12.39
C LEU A 469 -9.33 7.50 -12.27
N LYS A 470 -9.92 7.68 -11.09
CA LYS A 470 -11.33 7.41 -10.83
C LYS A 470 -11.84 8.22 -9.64
N GLU A 471 -12.92 8.96 -9.81
CA GLU A 471 -13.67 9.55 -8.72
C GLU A 471 -14.79 8.61 -8.25
N SER A 472 -15.06 8.60 -6.94
CA SER A 472 -16.19 7.88 -6.36
C SER A 472 -17.53 8.41 -6.89
N LEU A 473 -18.49 7.51 -7.05
CA LEU A 473 -19.85 7.86 -7.48
C LEU A 473 -20.67 8.49 -6.34
N THR A 474 -20.28 8.19 -5.09
CA THR A 474 -20.90 8.75 -3.88
C THR A 474 -19.93 9.62 -3.11
N ASP A 475 -20.44 10.53 -2.31
CA ASP A 475 -19.72 11.46 -1.45
C ASP A 475 -19.66 11.01 0.02
N ASP A 476 -20.26 9.88 0.35
CA ASP A 476 -20.38 9.33 1.69
C ASP A 476 -20.24 7.80 1.66
N TYR A 477 -18.98 7.30 1.61
CA TYR A 477 -18.75 5.89 1.70
C TYR A 477 -19.10 5.35 3.07
N HIS A 478 -20.03 4.40 3.11
CA HIS A 478 -20.36 3.63 4.29
C HIS A 478 -21.06 2.33 3.91
N ASN A 479 -20.90 1.34 4.73
CA ASN A 479 -21.41 0.01 4.45
C ASN A 479 -22.79 -0.25 5.07
N GLY A 480 -23.58 0.78 5.28
CA GLY A 480 -24.90 0.66 5.90
C GLY A 480 -24.81 0.16 7.34
N SER A 481 -25.73 -0.72 7.72
CA SER A 481 -25.85 -1.24 9.08
C SER A 481 -24.85 -2.34 9.46
N LEU A 482 -23.66 -2.37 8.88
CA LEU A 482 -22.66 -3.42 9.13
C LEU A 482 -22.34 -3.65 10.60
N PHE A 483 -22.38 -2.60 11.41
CA PHE A 483 -22.09 -2.65 12.84
C PHE A 483 -23.30 -2.22 13.70
N GLY A 484 -24.52 -2.39 13.20
CA GLY A 484 -25.73 -1.91 13.83
C GLY A 484 -26.36 -0.74 13.07
N ALA A 485 -27.39 -0.11 13.65
CA ALA A 485 -28.27 0.83 12.97
C ALA A 485 -27.64 2.13 12.47
N ALA A 486 -26.39 2.42 12.78
CA ALA A 486 -25.71 3.63 12.31
C ALA A 486 -24.25 3.29 11.99
N ALA A 487 -23.92 3.22 10.72
CA ALA A 487 -22.52 3.25 10.29
C ALA A 487 -21.99 4.65 10.54
N VAL A 488 -21.42 4.87 11.73
CA VAL A 488 -20.77 6.10 12.15
C VAL A 488 -19.30 5.84 12.43
N GLY A 489 -18.47 6.86 12.38
CA GLY A 489 -17.04 6.74 12.63
C GLY A 489 -16.28 6.08 11.48
N ARG A 490 -15.21 5.36 11.80
CA ARG A 490 -14.25 4.79 10.84
C ARG A 490 -14.87 3.64 10.04
N GLN A 491 -14.93 3.80 8.73
CA GLN A 491 -15.36 2.78 7.78
C GLN A 491 -14.14 2.02 7.26
N ARG A 492 -14.24 0.69 7.15
CA ARG A 492 -13.18 -0.13 6.53
C ARG A 492 -13.15 0.16 5.03
N TRP A 493 -11.93 0.46 4.49
CA TRP A 493 -11.71 0.77 3.09
C TRP A 493 -10.91 -0.32 2.39
N GLY A 494 -9.66 -0.50 2.71
CA GLY A 494 -8.77 -1.54 2.24
C GLY A 494 -7.47 -1.52 3.02
N ASP A 495 -6.73 -2.60 2.97
CA ASP A 495 -5.45 -2.71 3.68
C ASP A 495 -4.26 -2.54 2.71
N TYR A 496 -4.48 -2.66 1.38
CA TYR A 496 -3.43 -2.53 0.38
C TYR A 496 -3.97 -2.31 -1.04
N SER A 497 -3.09 -1.83 -1.92
CA SER A 497 -3.28 -1.69 -3.36
C SER A 497 -1.99 -2.05 -4.08
N GLN A 498 -1.95 -2.03 -5.41
CA GLN A 498 -0.75 -2.39 -6.17
C GLN A 498 -0.57 -1.57 -7.44
N VAL A 499 0.69 -1.30 -7.76
CA VAL A 499 1.16 -0.89 -9.08
C VAL A 499 2.04 -2.00 -9.64
N SER A 500 1.85 -2.36 -10.90
CA SER A 500 2.65 -3.37 -11.61
C SER A 500 3.11 -2.85 -12.97
N ILE A 501 4.29 -3.32 -13.44
CA ILE A 501 4.92 -2.89 -14.68
C ILE A 501 4.50 -3.84 -15.79
N ASP A 502 4.13 -3.31 -16.96
CA ASP A 502 3.84 -4.12 -18.13
C ASP A 502 5.12 -4.82 -18.63
N PRO A 503 5.15 -6.18 -18.63
CA PRO A 503 6.33 -6.91 -19.07
C PRO A 503 6.66 -6.76 -20.57
N SER A 504 5.73 -6.21 -21.36
CA SER A 504 5.90 -5.98 -22.78
C SER A 504 6.33 -4.55 -23.12
N ASP A 505 6.11 -3.61 -22.19
CA ASP A 505 6.44 -2.19 -22.34
C ASP A 505 6.62 -1.57 -20.95
N GLU A 506 7.85 -1.52 -20.46
CA GLU A 506 8.15 -1.06 -19.11
C GLU A 506 7.75 0.39 -18.83
N HIS A 507 7.45 1.19 -19.85
CA HIS A 507 6.92 2.55 -19.66
C HIS A 507 5.45 2.55 -19.22
N LYS A 508 4.73 1.44 -19.38
CA LYS A 508 3.35 1.29 -18.97
C LYS A 508 3.22 0.65 -17.60
N PHE A 509 2.50 1.31 -16.74
CA PHE A 509 2.20 0.88 -15.39
C PHE A 509 0.70 0.64 -15.24
N TYR A 510 0.34 -0.47 -14.65
CA TYR A 510 -1.03 -0.82 -14.29
C TYR A 510 -1.20 -0.59 -12.79
N LEU A 511 -2.12 0.29 -12.46
CA LEU A 511 -2.46 0.66 -11.09
C LEU A 511 -3.83 0.11 -10.76
N ILE A 512 -4.02 -0.40 -9.56
CA ILE A 512 -5.34 -0.76 -9.05
C ILE A 512 -5.61 -0.02 -7.75
N GLY A 513 -6.81 0.51 -7.60
CA GLY A 513 -7.26 1.19 -6.40
C GLY A 513 -8.78 1.16 -6.28
N GLU A 514 -9.26 1.62 -5.17
CA GLU A 514 -10.66 1.51 -4.77
C GLU A 514 -11.40 2.83 -4.96
N PHE A 515 -12.70 2.72 -5.20
CA PHE A 515 -13.63 3.85 -5.24
C PHE A 515 -14.98 3.46 -4.65
N ALA A 516 -15.73 4.43 -4.15
CA ALA A 516 -17.09 4.19 -3.68
C ALA A 516 -18.07 4.20 -4.85
N ARG A 517 -18.81 3.13 -5.01
CA ARG A 517 -19.86 2.97 -6.01
C ARG A 517 -21.13 3.73 -5.59
N GLU A 518 -22.17 3.59 -6.41
CA GLU A 518 -23.50 4.12 -6.16
C GLU A 518 -24.08 3.61 -4.81
N TYR A 519 -25.03 4.35 -4.28
CA TYR A 519 -25.74 3.93 -3.08
C TYR A 519 -26.59 2.68 -3.34
N ASN A 520 -26.54 1.73 -2.43
CA ASN A 520 -27.32 0.50 -2.47
C ASN A 520 -28.79 0.79 -2.06
N ASN A 521 -29.50 1.52 -2.89
CA ASN A 521 -30.90 1.90 -2.72
C ASN A 521 -31.62 2.00 -4.07
N ALA A 522 -32.93 2.26 -4.07
CA ALA A 522 -33.73 2.34 -5.29
C ALA A 522 -33.23 3.42 -6.27
N ALA A 523 -32.74 4.56 -5.78
CA ALA A 523 -32.19 5.62 -6.64
C ALA A 523 -30.87 5.22 -7.31
N GLY A 524 -30.08 4.39 -6.66
CA GLY A 524 -28.85 3.79 -7.20
C GLY A 524 -29.10 2.53 -8.04
N GLY A 525 -30.36 2.16 -8.30
CA GLY A 525 -30.70 0.95 -9.04
C GLY A 525 -30.83 -0.33 -8.20
N HIS A 526 -30.82 -0.22 -6.88
CA HIS A 526 -30.85 -1.34 -5.94
C HIS A 526 -32.06 -1.25 -4.99
N PRO A 527 -33.30 -1.54 -5.48
CA PRO A 527 -34.50 -1.52 -4.64
C PRO A 527 -34.41 -2.54 -3.51
N GLY A 528 -34.63 -2.10 -2.28
CA GLY A 528 -34.55 -2.96 -1.10
C GLY A 528 -33.16 -3.11 -0.49
N GLY A 529 -32.17 -2.42 -1.01
CA GLY A 529 -30.84 -2.34 -0.39
C GLY A 529 -30.82 -1.49 0.87
N THR A 530 -29.75 -1.59 1.65
CA THR A 530 -29.59 -0.94 2.97
C THR A 530 -29.29 0.56 2.90
N GLY A 531 -29.07 1.11 1.72
CA GLY A 531 -28.75 2.52 1.50
C GLY A 531 -27.27 2.85 1.67
N GLY A 532 -26.42 1.90 2.07
CA GLY A 532 -24.96 2.12 2.16
C GLY A 532 -24.30 2.21 0.78
N SER A 533 -23.16 2.86 0.71
CA SER A 533 -22.30 2.84 -0.47
C SER A 533 -21.39 1.60 -0.45
N ARG A 534 -21.12 1.02 -1.60
CA ARG A 534 -20.32 -0.19 -1.77
C ARG A 534 -18.99 0.15 -2.44
N TRP A 535 -17.98 -0.67 -2.18
CA TRP A 535 -16.71 -0.53 -2.84
C TRP A 535 -16.74 -1.12 -4.26
N GLY A 536 -15.95 -0.54 -5.12
CA GLY A 536 -15.54 -1.07 -6.41
C GLY A 536 -14.06 -0.79 -6.61
N THR A 537 -13.44 -1.48 -7.53
CA THR A 537 -12.04 -1.28 -7.89
C THR A 537 -11.94 -0.69 -9.30
N TRP A 538 -10.87 0.02 -9.53
CA TRP A 538 -10.55 0.63 -10.82
C TRP A 538 -9.12 0.29 -11.20
N VAL A 539 -8.93 -0.23 -12.40
CA VAL A 539 -7.62 -0.46 -12.98
C VAL A 539 -7.32 0.69 -13.95
N ALA A 540 -6.17 1.30 -13.79
CA ALA A 540 -5.70 2.38 -14.63
C ALA A 540 -4.36 2.03 -15.28
N VAL A 541 -4.14 2.48 -16.51
CA VAL A 541 -2.88 2.33 -17.24
C VAL A 541 -2.26 3.71 -17.41
N VAL A 542 -1.04 3.87 -16.91
CA VAL A 542 -0.28 5.11 -16.98
C VAL A 542 1.01 4.86 -17.75
N ASP A 543 1.28 5.73 -18.73
CA ASP A 543 2.57 5.78 -19.43
C ASP A 543 3.49 6.77 -18.71
N ALA A 544 4.51 6.25 -18.04
CA ALA A 544 5.45 7.08 -17.30
C ALA A 544 6.41 7.87 -18.20
N ALA A 545 6.61 7.45 -19.45
CA ALA A 545 7.42 8.19 -20.41
C ALA A 545 6.67 9.37 -21.03
N ALA A 546 5.32 9.33 -21.01
CA ALA A 546 4.52 10.40 -21.62
C ALA A 546 4.77 11.73 -20.89
N VAL A 547 5.07 12.75 -21.68
CA VAL A 547 5.18 14.12 -21.18
C VAL A 547 3.83 14.78 -21.40
N PRO A 548 3.17 15.34 -20.38
CA PRO A 548 1.93 16.06 -20.56
C PRO A 548 2.10 17.15 -21.62
N VAL A 549 1.29 17.10 -22.67
CA VAL A 549 1.24 18.20 -23.63
C VAL A 549 0.56 19.37 -22.94
N PRO A 550 1.19 20.55 -22.89
CA PRO A 550 0.55 21.73 -22.30
C PRO A 550 -0.80 21.98 -22.96
N GLU A 551 -1.81 22.27 -22.15
CA GLU A 551 -3.16 22.52 -22.65
C GLU A 551 -3.19 23.62 -23.75
N PRO A 552 -4.15 23.59 -24.69
CA PRO A 552 -4.25 24.59 -25.78
C PRO A 552 -4.19 26.04 -25.29
N THR A 553 -4.68 26.33 -24.08
CA THR A 553 -4.56 27.63 -23.42
C THR A 553 -3.12 28.03 -23.13
N THR A 554 -2.27 27.09 -22.79
CA THR A 554 -0.82 27.31 -22.55
C THR A 554 -0.13 27.62 -23.87
N TRP A 555 -0.45 26.92 -24.96
CA TRP A 555 0.02 27.22 -26.31
C TRP A 555 -0.43 28.60 -26.79
N LEU A 556 -1.70 28.93 -26.52
CA LEU A 556 -2.24 30.26 -26.84
C LEU A 556 -1.49 31.36 -26.10
N MET A 557 -1.27 31.20 -24.79
CA MET A 557 -0.50 32.15 -23.98
C MET A 557 0.95 32.26 -24.42
N MET A 558 1.57 31.16 -24.82
CA MET A 558 2.93 31.15 -25.34
C MET A 558 3.02 31.88 -26.70
N VAL A 559 2.08 31.63 -27.59
CA VAL A 559 1.99 32.32 -28.90
C VAL A 559 1.70 33.80 -28.70
N PHE A 560 0.76 34.19 -27.85
CA PHE A 560 0.49 35.59 -27.51
C PHE A 560 1.68 36.25 -26.82
N GLY A 561 2.36 35.56 -25.92
CA GLY A 561 3.57 36.05 -25.26
C GLY A 561 4.69 36.34 -26.25
N LEU A 562 5.00 35.39 -27.13
CA LEU A 562 5.99 35.54 -28.19
C LEU A 562 5.59 36.63 -29.23
N GLY A 563 4.29 36.72 -29.54
CA GLY A 563 3.75 37.77 -30.40
C GLY A 563 3.93 39.17 -29.77
N ALA A 564 3.68 39.31 -28.47
CA ALA A 564 3.86 40.57 -27.76
C ALA A 564 5.34 40.99 -27.65
N VAL A 565 6.24 40.02 -27.41
CA VAL A 565 7.70 40.26 -27.38
C VAL A 565 8.19 40.66 -28.77
N GLY A 566 7.73 40.00 -29.83
CA GLY A 566 8.04 40.35 -31.24
C GLY A 566 7.55 41.75 -31.63
N ALA A 567 6.35 42.15 -31.19
CA ALA A 567 5.81 43.49 -31.44
C ALA A 567 6.58 44.58 -30.68
N MET A 568 7.01 44.30 -29.42
CA MET A 568 7.86 45.23 -28.67
C MET A 568 9.27 45.37 -29.25
N ALA A 569 9.85 44.28 -29.76
CA ALA A 569 11.14 44.30 -30.44
C ALA A 569 11.09 45.13 -31.75
N ARG A 570 10.01 44.98 -32.57
CA ARG A 570 9.81 45.80 -33.75
C ARG A 570 9.58 47.28 -33.45
N ARG A 571 8.85 47.64 -32.39
CA ARG A 571 8.71 49.03 -31.94
C ARG A 571 10.05 49.66 -31.51
N ARG A 572 10.90 48.92 -30.83
CA ARG A 572 12.25 49.41 -30.45
C ARG A 572 13.13 49.58 -31.67
N ALA A 573 13.09 48.70 -32.65
CA ALA A 573 13.83 48.86 -33.90
C ALA A 573 13.38 50.06 -34.74
N ALA A 574 12.06 50.40 -34.73
CA ALA A 574 11.51 51.55 -35.45
C ALA A 574 11.80 52.91 -34.77
N LEU A 575 12.15 52.92 -33.48
CA LEU A 575 12.48 54.13 -32.73
C LEU A 575 13.98 54.42 -32.67
N GLY A 576 14.82 53.58 -33.30
CA GLY A 576 16.28 53.62 -33.20
C GLY A 576 17.04 54.11 -34.45
N THR A 577 16.38 54.73 -35.43
CA THR A 577 17.06 55.40 -36.56
C THR A 577 17.09 56.91 -36.30
N PRO A 578 18.24 57.49 -35.87
CA PRO A 578 18.44 58.92 -35.96
C PRO A 578 18.70 59.30 -37.45
N ALA A 579 18.13 60.41 -37.86
CA ALA A 579 18.34 61.03 -39.16
C ALA A 579 19.77 61.58 -39.28
#